data_32745f49566f76ac2bdbcd72b3568b1f
#
_entry.id   32745f49566f76ac2bdbcd72b3568b1f
#
_cell.length_a   1.000
_cell.length_b   1.000
_cell.length_c   1.000
_cell.angle_alpha   90.00
_cell.angle_beta   90.00
_cell.angle_gamma   90.00
#
_symmetry.space_group_name_H-M   'P 1'
#
loop_
_entity.id
_entity.type
_entity.pdbx_description
1 polymer ?
#
loop_
_entity_poly.entity_id
_entity_poly.type
_entity_poly.pdbx_seq_one_letter_code
_entity_poly.pdbx_strand_id
1 'polypeptide(L)'
;MRLYKHLLLMLATIVLTPVFAGDIDWPTYGLDHSNRRYSGIDQINTRNVNKLVKAWAYQSGIKATFQATPIMVDRTIFLSLPFNHVVALDAVSGKELWRYNHQRKKDYPMCCGPANRGVAVADGKVFIGTVDARLIALDAKSGNVLWDIEVADGASAKSESIASLKDSDPLKKAGIAGQSGVGIAMAPVVYQGKVLIGVTGVGYGLHLDSDRDGAPLGTVVGFAGSYGRTGFLAAFDVNTGRRVWQFDTVASTQWEGEFRQTTPDGIPLHRDIEKERADLSKYPEAAKYGGGSAWSTPAIDAQNGLLYFGTGNPSPQMDGTSRPGDNLYTVSLVCLDVNTGKIRWHYQQVPHDQWGYDVASPAVLFDYPHKGQLVPAVGQAAKIGWYFIHNRLTGELLRKSDEFVAHQNTFTNPTPEGQVILPGVLGGINWSPTSVDEKKLVAYVPAIHWPVKYTKKIIPASPSKPAVEYTTLEPLMDVPRWGVLSAIDLASGKVKWQRKTEQPLVGGLLATEGNLVFMGEGGGHFKAYDATTGQVLWSDQLDAGVNAPPITYQIDGVQYVAVAAGGNQIFGYKAGDTFQVYKLNN
;
A
#
# COMPACT_ATOMS: atom_id res chain seq x y z
N MET A 1 70.51 60.01 0.39
CA MET A 1 70.41 58.56 0.62
C MET A 1 68.93 58.21 0.78
N ARG A 2 68.26 57.75 -0.29
CA ARG A 2 66.83 57.39 -0.29
C ARG A 2 66.72 55.86 -0.23
N LEU A 3 66.14 55.33 0.86
CA LEU A 3 65.78 53.92 0.97
C LEU A 3 64.45 53.64 0.27
N TYR A 4 64.47 52.80 -0.75
CA TYR A 4 63.24 52.20 -1.35
C TYR A 4 62.87 50.97 -0.55
N LYS A 5 61.66 50.97 0.05
CA LYS A 5 61.05 49.76 0.61
C LYS A 5 60.22 49.11 -0.51
N HIS A 6 60.59 47.91 -0.95
CA HIS A 6 59.78 47.08 -1.82
C HIS A 6 58.74 46.33 -0.94
N LEU A 7 57.47 46.63 -1.21
CA LEU A 7 56.34 45.89 -0.62
C LEU A 7 55.98 44.74 -1.57
N LEU A 8 56.28 43.49 -1.16
CA LEU A 8 55.84 42.28 -1.86
C LEU A 8 54.37 42.04 -1.49
N LEU A 9 53.43 42.19 -2.46
CA LEU A 9 52.05 41.73 -2.36
C LEU A 9 52.04 40.23 -2.64
N MET A 10 51.84 39.38 -1.60
CA MET A 10 51.48 37.97 -1.78
C MET A 10 50.00 37.87 -2.13
N LEU A 11 49.68 37.59 -3.41
CA LEU A 11 48.35 37.14 -3.80
C LEU A 11 48.12 35.73 -3.27
N ALA A 12 47.32 35.57 -2.21
CA ALA A 12 46.83 34.26 -1.78
C ALA A 12 45.70 33.85 -2.75
N THR A 13 45.96 32.92 -3.63
CA THR A 13 44.93 32.22 -4.42
C THR A 13 44.12 31.35 -3.49
N ILE A 14 42.93 31.78 -3.13
CA ILE A 14 41.92 30.92 -2.44
C ILE A 14 41.46 29.91 -3.47
N VAL A 15 41.97 28.66 -3.39
CA VAL A 15 41.43 27.52 -4.08
C VAL A 15 40.12 27.15 -3.36
N LEU A 16 38.99 27.61 -3.88
CA LEU A 16 37.67 27.09 -3.46
C LEU A 16 37.61 25.63 -3.89
N THR A 17 37.92 24.71 -2.98
CA THR A 17 37.53 23.31 -3.16
C THR A 17 36.00 23.27 -3.18
N PRO A 18 35.38 22.67 -4.21
CA PRO A 18 33.94 22.48 -4.20
C PRO A 18 33.60 21.61 -2.98
N VAL A 19 32.82 22.15 -2.05
CA VAL A 19 32.19 21.37 -1.00
C VAL A 19 31.13 20.56 -1.72
N PHE A 20 31.42 19.29 -2.05
CA PHE A 20 30.42 18.37 -2.51
C PHE A 20 29.38 18.24 -1.39
N ALA A 21 28.12 18.51 -1.70
CA ALA A 21 27.03 18.16 -0.81
C ALA A 21 27.15 16.64 -0.53
N GLY A 22 27.06 16.27 0.74
CA GLY A 22 27.13 14.84 1.12
C GLY A 22 26.10 14.00 0.41
N ASP A 23 26.32 12.70 0.35
CA ASP A 23 25.33 11.76 -0.20
C ASP A 23 24.00 11.87 0.56
N ILE A 24 22.88 11.76 -0.15
CA ILE A 24 21.53 11.81 0.42
C ILE A 24 20.84 10.50 0.09
N ASP A 25 20.51 9.77 1.13
CA ASP A 25 19.89 8.45 1.06
C ASP A 25 18.35 8.49 0.92
N TRP A 26 17.79 7.32 0.58
CA TRP A 26 16.37 7.01 0.74
C TRP A 26 16.23 5.82 1.69
N PRO A 27 16.36 6.04 3.01
CA PRO A 27 16.63 4.96 3.98
C PRO A 27 15.41 4.15 4.41
N THR A 28 14.18 4.64 4.14
CA THR A 28 12.94 3.94 4.51
C THR A 28 11.92 3.96 3.38
N TYR A 29 10.85 3.19 3.51
CA TYR A 29 9.77 3.10 2.54
C TYR A 29 9.23 4.48 2.10
N GLY A 30 9.03 5.38 3.03
CA GLY A 30 8.46 6.73 2.81
C GLY A 30 9.47 7.87 2.77
N LEU A 31 10.77 7.60 2.64
CA LEU A 31 11.92 8.47 2.86
C LEU A 31 12.25 8.61 4.35
N ASP A 32 11.24 8.86 5.17
CA ASP A 32 11.29 8.89 6.63
C ASP A 32 10.08 8.14 7.23
N HIS A 33 10.00 8.08 8.54
CA HIS A 33 8.90 7.44 9.24
C HIS A 33 7.55 8.16 9.11
N SER A 34 7.53 9.39 8.57
CA SER A 34 6.29 10.14 8.30
C SER A 34 5.59 9.71 7.01
N ASN A 35 6.24 8.90 6.16
CA ASN A 35 5.73 8.42 4.87
C ASN A 35 5.37 9.54 3.87
N ARG A 36 5.97 10.74 3.98
CA ARG A 36 5.63 11.88 3.11
C ARG A 36 6.02 11.69 1.65
N ARG A 37 7.03 10.87 1.37
CA ARG A 37 7.58 10.64 0.02
C ARG A 37 7.89 11.94 -0.72
N TYR A 38 8.33 12.93 0.03
CA TYR A 38 8.73 14.26 -0.42
C TYR A 38 10.21 14.47 -0.13
N SER A 39 11.00 14.67 -1.18
CA SER A 39 12.45 14.87 -1.05
C SER A 39 12.82 16.34 -1.14
N GLY A 40 13.70 16.79 -0.24
CA GLY A 40 14.28 18.13 -0.28
C GLY A 40 15.34 18.34 -1.38
N ILE A 41 15.65 17.33 -2.20
CA ILE A 41 16.61 17.47 -3.31
C ILE A 41 15.94 18.21 -4.48
N ASP A 42 16.60 19.21 -5.06
CA ASP A 42 16.06 20.09 -6.10
C ASP A 42 16.96 20.24 -7.35
N GLN A 43 18.05 19.47 -7.45
CA GLN A 43 18.93 19.52 -8.62
C GLN A 43 18.16 19.22 -9.90
N ILE A 44 17.26 18.22 -9.87
CA ILE A 44 16.28 17.96 -10.92
C ILE A 44 15.03 18.77 -10.60
N ASN A 45 14.68 19.72 -11.48
CA ASN A 45 13.59 20.65 -11.25
C ASN A 45 12.83 20.98 -12.55
N THR A 46 11.79 21.79 -12.48
CA THR A 46 10.92 22.13 -13.62
C THR A 46 11.66 22.73 -14.81
N ARG A 47 12.85 23.33 -14.63
CA ARG A 47 13.63 23.97 -15.71
C ARG A 47 14.54 23.02 -16.48
N ASN A 48 14.86 21.86 -15.89
CA ASN A 48 15.85 20.94 -16.45
C ASN A 48 15.41 19.48 -16.53
N VAL A 49 14.23 19.13 -16.02
CA VAL A 49 13.73 17.74 -16.02
C VAL A 49 13.63 17.14 -17.43
N ASN A 50 13.45 17.97 -18.45
CA ASN A 50 13.46 17.55 -19.86
C ASN A 50 14.83 17.02 -20.33
N LYS A 51 15.89 17.23 -19.55
CA LYS A 51 17.24 16.71 -19.81
C LYS A 51 17.53 15.37 -19.08
N LEU A 52 16.53 14.76 -18.43
CA LEU A 52 16.70 13.45 -17.81
C LEU A 52 17.03 12.39 -18.86
N VAL A 53 18.04 11.59 -18.57
CA VAL A 53 18.47 10.44 -19.36
C VAL A 53 18.58 9.20 -18.49
N LYS A 54 18.50 8.02 -19.10
CA LYS A 54 18.76 6.74 -18.44
C LYS A 54 20.22 6.67 -18.01
N ALA A 55 20.47 6.54 -16.71
CA ALA A 55 21.80 6.36 -16.15
C ALA A 55 22.25 4.90 -16.30
N TRP A 56 21.40 3.99 -15.84
CA TRP A 56 21.58 2.55 -15.95
C TRP A 56 20.24 1.83 -15.73
N ALA A 57 20.18 0.56 -16.10
CA ALA A 57 19.07 -0.33 -15.85
C ALA A 57 19.56 -1.66 -15.34
N TYR A 58 18.80 -2.27 -14.43
CA TYR A 58 19.01 -3.61 -13.94
C TYR A 58 17.84 -4.51 -14.36
N GLN A 59 18.15 -5.68 -14.93
CA GLN A 59 17.17 -6.69 -15.33
C GLN A 59 17.17 -7.80 -14.27
N SER A 60 16.05 -7.97 -13.56
CA SER A 60 15.97 -8.98 -12.49
C SER A 60 15.90 -10.42 -13.01
N GLY A 61 15.50 -10.62 -14.26
CA GLY A 61 15.22 -11.91 -14.87
C GLY A 61 13.86 -12.51 -14.47
N ILE A 62 13.04 -11.80 -13.69
CA ILE A 62 11.76 -12.29 -13.17
C ILE A 62 10.62 -11.38 -13.66
N LYS A 63 9.95 -11.79 -14.74
CA LYS A 63 8.84 -11.05 -15.34
C LYS A 63 7.54 -11.31 -14.58
N ALA A 64 7.25 -10.50 -13.59
CA ALA A 64 6.04 -10.59 -12.77
C ALA A 64 5.71 -9.23 -12.16
N THR A 65 4.54 -9.10 -11.50
CA THR A 65 4.13 -7.88 -10.79
C THR A 65 5.23 -7.38 -9.85
N PHE A 66 5.74 -6.17 -10.09
CA PHE A 66 6.87 -5.58 -9.40
C PHE A 66 6.45 -4.23 -8.78
N GLN A 67 6.23 -4.21 -7.47
CA GLN A 67 5.63 -3.09 -6.73
C GLN A 67 6.55 -2.53 -5.63
N ALA A 68 7.80 -2.98 -5.57
CA ALA A 68 8.70 -2.62 -4.47
C ALA A 68 9.13 -1.15 -4.50
N THR A 69 9.13 -0.51 -3.34
CA THR A 69 9.90 0.70 -3.09
C THR A 69 11.34 0.30 -2.83
N PRO A 70 12.31 0.78 -3.60
CA PRO A 70 13.73 0.57 -3.31
C PRO A 70 14.13 1.30 -2.04
N ILE A 71 15.13 0.77 -1.32
CA ILE A 71 15.81 1.45 -0.21
C ILE A 71 17.24 1.72 -0.66
N MET A 72 17.69 2.97 -0.56
CA MET A 72 19.07 3.34 -0.85
C MET A 72 19.74 3.84 0.44
N VAL A 73 20.79 3.15 0.87
CA VAL A 73 21.57 3.46 2.06
C VAL A 73 23.04 3.18 1.75
N ASP A 74 23.92 4.09 2.13
CA ASP A 74 25.37 3.94 1.98
C ASP A 74 25.77 3.50 0.56
N ARG A 75 25.27 4.19 -0.47
CA ARG A 75 25.55 3.94 -1.89
C ARG A 75 25.09 2.55 -2.39
N THR A 76 24.23 1.86 -1.63
CA THR A 76 23.68 0.55 -1.98
C THR A 76 22.17 0.60 -2.09
N ILE A 77 21.62 0.12 -3.21
CA ILE A 77 20.18 -0.05 -3.38
C ILE A 77 19.81 -1.47 -3.00
N PHE A 78 18.92 -1.60 -2.02
CA PHE A 78 18.30 -2.86 -1.63
C PHE A 78 16.90 -2.94 -2.24
N LEU A 79 16.63 -3.99 -3.00
CA LEU A 79 15.41 -4.11 -3.78
C LEU A 79 14.80 -5.50 -3.61
N SER A 80 13.55 -5.57 -3.15
CA SER A 80 12.79 -6.83 -3.19
C SER A 80 12.23 -7.04 -4.59
N LEU A 81 12.43 -8.24 -5.11
CA LEU A 81 11.92 -8.69 -6.39
C LEU A 81 10.63 -9.51 -6.20
N PRO A 82 9.86 -9.79 -7.25
CA PRO A 82 8.76 -10.74 -7.18
C PRO A 82 9.18 -12.07 -6.56
N PHE A 83 8.25 -12.77 -5.90
CA PHE A 83 8.49 -14.01 -5.15
C PHE A 83 9.43 -13.86 -3.93
N ASN A 84 9.62 -12.61 -3.43
CA ASN A 84 10.43 -12.28 -2.25
C ASN A 84 11.93 -12.55 -2.38
N HIS A 85 12.46 -12.57 -3.61
CA HIS A 85 13.91 -12.47 -3.80
C HIS A 85 14.38 -11.06 -3.42
N VAL A 86 15.64 -10.91 -3.04
CA VAL A 86 16.23 -9.62 -2.69
C VAL A 86 17.57 -9.48 -3.40
N VAL A 87 17.85 -8.28 -3.93
CA VAL A 87 19.14 -7.93 -4.50
C VAL A 87 19.69 -6.67 -3.83
N ALA A 88 21.00 -6.60 -3.73
CA ALA A 88 21.74 -5.38 -3.46
C ALA A 88 22.47 -4.94 -4.73
N LEU A 89 22.33 -3.66 -5.08
CA LEU A 89 22.92 -3.07 -6.26
C LEU A 89 23.79 -1.88 -5.85
N ASP A 90 24.93 -1.71 -6.53
CA ASP A 90 25.67 -0.45 -6.46
C ASP A 90 24.82 0.69 -7.03
N ALA A 91 24.60 1.73 -6.26
CA ALA A 91 23.64 2.80 -6.59
C ALA A 91 24.11 3.71 -7.74
N VAL A 92 25.40 3.70 -8.11
CA VAL A 92 25.97 4.50 -9.21
C VAL A 92 26.00 3.73 -10.52
N SER A 93 26.38 2.44 -10.47
CA SER A 93 26.61 1.61 -11.67
C SER A 93 25.50 0.62 -11.96
N GLY A 94 24.62 0.31 -10.99
CA GLY A 94 23.62 -0.74 -11.12
C GLY A 94 24.17 -2.17 -11.06
N LYS A 95 25.47 -2.34 -10.72
CA LYS A 95 26.07 -3.66 -10.62
C LYS A 95 25.47 -4.43 -9.43
N GLU A 96 25.05 -5.68 -9.67
CA GLU A 96 24.61 -6.59 -8.61
C GLU A 96 25.78 -6.92 -7.69
N LEU A 97 25.62 -6.64 -6.39
CA LEU A 97 26.58 -6.93 -5.34
C LEU A 97 26.34 -8.31 -4.75
N TRP A 98 25.07 -8.61 -4.47
CA TRP A 98 24.62 -9.92 -4.03
C TRP A 98 23.14 -10.12 -4.32
N ARG A 99 22.68 -11.39 -4.30
CA ARG A 99 21.29 -11.80 -4.46
C ARG A 99 20.92 -12.86 -3.45
N TYR A 100 19.76 -12.69 -2.80
CA TYR A 100 19.09 -13.70 -2.02
C TYR A 100 17.90 -14.25 -2.81
N ASN A 101 17.84 -15.56 -3.02
CA ASN A 101 16.74 -16.24 -3.69
C ASN A 101 15.87 -16.96 -2.66
N HIS A 102 14.72 -16.39 -2.35
CA HIS A 102 13.78 -16.97 -1.41
C HIS A 102 13.24 -18.31 -1.94
N GLN A 103 13.23 -19.32 -1.08
CA GLN A 103 12.61 -20.61 -1.32
C GLN A 103 11.36 -20.72 -0.46
N ARG A 104 10.16 -20.67 -1.09
CA ARG A 104 8.90 -20.81 -0.35
C ARG A 104 8.87 -22.13 0.40
N LYS A 105 8.57 -22.09 1.69
CA LYS A 105 8.48 -23.26 2.56
C LYS A 105 7.06 -23.82 2.62
N LYS A 106 6.04 -22.99 2.32
CA LYS A 106 4.63 -23.39 2.30
C LYS A 106 3.94 -22.79 1.07
N ASP A 107 3.07 -23.58 0.47
CA ASP A 107 2.31 -23.15 -0.71
C ASP A 107 0.97 -22.55 -0.27
N TYR A 108 1.01 -21.37 0.31
CA TYR A 108 -0.19 -20.60 0.63
C TYR A 108 -0.71 -19.89 -0.61
N PRO A 109 -2.04 -19.79 -0.79
CA PRO A 109 -2.61 -19.01 -1.86
C PRO A 109 -2.21 -17.54 -1.70
N MET A 110 -1.70 -16.96 -2.79
CA MET A 110 -1.31 -15.55 -2.84
C MET A 110 -2.46 -14.70 -3.37
N CYS A 111 -2.87 -13.68 -2.62
CA CYS A 111 -3.62 -12.60 -3.22
C CYS A 111 -2.70 -11.75 -4.11
N CYS A 112 -3.26 -11.36 -5.25
CA CYS A 112 -2.78 -10.18 -5.96
C CYS A 112 -1.39 -10.32 -6.58
N GLY A 113 -0.94 -11.57 -6.78
CA GLY A 113 0.34 -11.90 -7.40
C GLY A 113 1.51 -11.98 -6.41
N PRO A 114 2.73 -12.25 -6.90
CA PRO A 114 3.92 -12.51 -6.09
C PRO A 114 4.59 -11.23 -5.58
N ALA A 115 3.91 -10.09 -5.62
CA ALA A 115 4.49 -8.79 -5.31
C ALA A 115 4.73 -8.62 -3.80
N ASN A 116 5.86 -7.99 -3.51
CA ASN A 116 6.23 -7.45 -2.21
C ASN A 116 6.48 -5.95 -2.36
N ARG A 117 6.18 -5.14 -1.34
CA ARG A 117 6.28 -3.68 -1.44
C ARG A 117 7.61 -3.09 -1.01
N GLY A 118 8.56 -3.91 -0.59
CA GLY A 118 9.91 -3.46 -0.26
C GLY A 118 10.53 -4.23 0.91
N VAL A 119 11.76 -3.86 1.19
CA VAL A 119 12.54 -4.31 2.35
C VAL A 119 12.67 -3.16 3.35
N ALA A 120 13.14 -3.46 4.56
CA ALA A 120 13.68 -2.46 5.49
C ALA A 120 15.16 -2.73 5.72
N VAL A 121 15.94 -1.65 5.92
CA VAL A 121 17.38 -1.73 6.19
C VAL A 121 17.69 -1.01 7.48
N ALA A 122 18.34 -1.68 8.41
CA ALA A 122 18.80 -1.10 9.67
C ALA A 122 19.85 -1.99 10.33
N ASP A 123 20.77 -1.39 11.07
CA ASP A 123 21.78 -2.09 11.88
C ASP A 123 22.57 -3.16 11.11
N GLY A 124 22.92 -2.86 9.84
CA GLY A 124 23.64 -3.79 8.97
C GLY A 124 22.80 -4.99 8.49
N LYS A 125 21.48 -4.95 8.60
CA LYS A 125 20.56 -6.01 8.22
C LYS A 125 19.53 -5.53 7.21
N VAL A 126 19.07 -6.45 6.37
CA VAL A 126 17.93 -6.27 5.46
C VAL A 126 16.81 -7.19 5.91
N PHE A 127 15.63 -6.64 6.13
CA PHE A 127 14.45 -7.38 6.58
C PHE A 127 13.44 -7.49 5.45
N ILE A 128 12.92 -8.70 5.24
CA ILE A 128 11.86 -8.95 4.25
C ILE A 128 10.76 -9.82 4.85
N GLY A 129 9.51 -9.40 4.62
CA GLY A 129 8.34 -10.24 4.84
C GLY A 129 7.98 -11.01 3.57
N THR A 130 7.55 -12.26 3.70
CA THR A 130 7.33 -13.13 2.55
C THR A 130 5.86 -13.52 2.35
N VAL A 131 5.53 -13.95 1.12
CA VAL A 131 4.19 -14.43 0.75
C VAL A 131 3.78 -15.71 1.47
N ASP A 132 4.73 -16.48 2.00
CA ASP A 132 4.50 -17.65 2.85
C ASP A 132 4.61 -17.35 4.35
N ALA A 133 4.34 -16.08 4.73
CA ALA A 133 4.25 -15.58 6.10
C ALA A 133 5.52 -15.82 6.94
N ARG A 134 6.68 -15.56 6.37
CA ARG A 134 7.96 -15.57 7.08
C ARG A 134 8.53 -14.16 7.17
N LEU A 135 9.24 -13.89 8.24
CA LEU A 135 10.08 -12.71 8.39
C LEU A 135 11.53 -13.16 8.39
N ILE A 136 12.33 -12.57 7.51
CA ILE A 136 13.72 -12.99 7.28
C ILE A 136 14.63 -11.78 7.45
N ALA A 137 15.73 -11.94 8.18
CA ALA A 137 16.82 -10.97 8.25
C ALA A 137 18.03 -11.50 7.47
N LEU A 138 18.53 -10.65 6.58
CA LEU A 138 19.72 -10.90 5.79
C LEU A 138 20.85 -9.96 6.27
N ASP A 139 22.07 -10.41 6.17
CA ASP A 139 23.24 -9.54 6.32
C ASP A 139 23.31 -8.54 5.15
N ALA A 140 23.37 -7.25 5.43
CA ALA A 140 23.29 -6.21 4.37
C ALA A 140 24.51 -6.22 3.42
N LYS A 141 25.65 -6.76 3.82
CA LYS A 141 26.87 -6.80 2.99
C LYS A 141 26.95 -8.03 2.10
N SER A 142 26.39 -9.16 2.56
CA SER A 142 26.57 -10.45 1.88
C SER A 142 25.28 -11.09 1.39
N GLY A 143 24.11 -10.64 1.87
CA GLY A 143 22.82 -11.28 1.57
C GLY A 143 22.60 -12.62 2.28
N ASN A 144 23.51 -13.04 3.19
CA ASN A 144 23.36 -14.27 3.94
C ASN A 144 22.23 -14.17 4.95
N VAL A 145 21.47 -15.26 5.12
CA VAL A 145 20.41 -15.33 6.13
C VAL A 145 21.00 -15.32 7.53
N LEU A 146 20.62 -14.33 8.33
CA LEU A 146 20.98 -14.24 9.74
C LEU A 146 19.97 -14.99 10.61
N TRP A 147 18.68 -14.82 10.31
CA TRP A 147 17.58 -15.57 10.91
C TRP A 147 16.36 -15.57 9.98
N ASP A 148 15.49 -16.58 10.11
CA ASP A 148 14.32 -16.83 9.30
C ASP A 148 13.25 -17.47 10.17
N ILE A 149 12.15 -16.74 10.45
CA ILE A 149 11.08 -17.18 11.35
C ILE A 149 9.74 -17.25 10.63
N GLU A 150 8.91 -18.21 11.00
CA GLU A 150 7.50 -18.24 10.65
C GLU A 150 6.73 -17.31 11.59
N VAL A 151 5.96 -16.38 11.05
CA VAL A 151 5.22 -15.39 11.86
C VAL A 151 3.73 -15.69 11.92
N ALA A 152 3.21 -16.46 10.99
CA ALA A 152 1.84 -16.94 10.96
C ALA A 152 1.73 -18.23 10.16
N ASP A 153 0.79 -19.09 10.54
CA ASP A 153 0.42 -20.27 9.77
C ASP A 153 -0.93 -20.06 9.05
N GLY A 154 -1.16 -20.83 7.99
CA GLY A 154 -2.44 -20.88 7.28
C GLY A 154 -3.45 -21.86 7.90
N ALA A 155 -3.07 -22.56 8.98
CA ALA A 155 -3.82 -23.68 9.52
C ALA A 155 -5.16 -23.30 10.18
N SER A 156 -5.39 -22.01 10.49
CA SER A 156 -6.64 -21.55 11.09
C SER A 156 -7.84 -21.53 10.12
N ALA A 157 -7.62 -21.74 8.82
CA ALA A 157 -8.66 -21.76 7.81
C ALA A 157 -8.79 -23.16 7.20
N LYS A 158 -10.01 -23.70 7.19
CA LYS A 158 -10.31 -24.91 6.44
C LYS A 158 -10.23 -24.60 4.96
N SER A 159 -9.23 -25.14 4.28
CA SER A 159 -9.14 -25.15 2.83
C SER A 159 -10.09 -26.24 2.31
N GLU A 160 -11.17 -25.88 1.63
CA GLU A 160 -11.96 -26.80 0.84
C GLU A 160 -11.52 -26.68 -0.63
N SER A 161 -10.96 -27.74 -1.17
CA SER A 161 -10.71 -27.85 -2.61
C SER A 161 -12.02 -28.19 -3.31
N ILE A 162 -12.32 -27.59 -4.47
CA ILE A 162 -13.45 -27.99 -5.33
C ILE A 162 -13.41 -29.49 -5.62
N ALA A 163 -12.21 -30.06 -5.83
CA ALA A 163 -12.06 -31.48 -6.10
C ALA A 163 -12.53 -32.38 -4.95
N SER A 164 -12.48 -31.89 -3.70
CA SER A 164 -12.92 -32.64 -2.53
C SER A 164 -14.43 -32.59 -2.26
N LEU A 165 -15.14 -31.69 -2.94
CA LEU A 165 -16.59 -31.57 -2.81
C LEU A 165 -17.30 -32.67 -3.61
N LYS A 166 -18.44 -33.16 -3.10
CA LYS A 166 -19.30 -34.08 -3.85
C LYS A 166 -19.84 -33.41 -5.13
N ASP A 167 -20.02 -34.15 -6.22
CA ASP A 167 -20.55 -33.62 -7.48
C ASP A 167 -21.94 -32.97 -7.35
N SER A 168 -22.72 -33.43 -6.38
CA SER A 168 -24.03 -32.84 -6.04
C SER A 168 -23.92 -31.56 -5.21
N ASP A 169 -22.73 -31.18 -4.72
CA ASP A 169 -22.56 -30.02 -3.86
C ASP A 169 -22.85 -28.73 -4.65
N PRO A 170 -23.74 -27.86 -4.15
CA PRO A 170 -24.02 -26.58 -4.82
C PRO A 170 -22.78 -25.71 -5.01
N LEU A 171 -21.83 -25.75 -4.09
CA LEU A 171 -20.56 -25.00 -4.19
C LEU A 171 -19.69 -25.53 -5.34
N LYS A 172 -19.64 -26.87 -5.53
CA LYS A 172 -18.92 -27.47 -6.67
C LYS A 172 -19.58 -27.10 -8.00
N LYS A 173 -20.91 -27.14 -8.07
CA LYS A 173 -21.67 -26.72 -9.27
C LYS A 173 -21.51 -25.25 -9.58
N ALA A 174 -21.37 -24.41 -8.57
CA ALA A 174 -21.10 -22.99 -8.73
C ALA A 174 -19.62 -22.68 -8.98
N GLY A 175 -18.74 -23.69 -8.96
CA GLY A 175 -17.31 -23.50 -9.15
C GLY A 175 -16.61 -22.76 -8.02
N ILE A 176 -17.07 -22.91 -6.76
CA ILE A 176 -16.62 -22.06 -5.66
C ILE A 176 -15.84 -22.87 -4.62
N ALA A 177 -14.59 -22.49 -4.35
CA ALA A 177 -13.77 -23.02 -3.25
C ALA A 177 -13.35 -21.90 -2.30
N GLY A 178 -13.16 -22.24 -1.02
CA GLY A 178 -12.67 -21.30 -0.02
C GLY A 178 -11.22 -21.57 0.38
N GLN A 179 -10.44 -20.52 0.54
CA GLN A 179 -9.06 -20.59 0.99
C GLN A 179 -8.73 -19.41 1.89
N SER A 180 -7.78 -19.56 2.80
CA SER A 180 -7.26 -18.46 3.60
C SER A 180 -6.01 -17.90 2.95
N GLY A 181 -6.02 -16.60 2.67
CA GLY A 181 -4.83 -15.86 2.25
C GLY A 181 -4.01 -15.46 3.46
N VAL A 182 -2.83 -16.05 3.65
CA VAL A 182 -1.88 -15.63 4.68
C VAL A 182 -0.57 -15.25 4.03
N GLY A 183 -0.03 -14.09 4.40
CA GLY A 183 1.24 -13.61 3.83
C GLY A 183 1.57 -12.21 4.30
N ILE A 184 2.76 -11.75 3.95
CA ILE A 184 3.23 -10.41 4.23
C ILE A 184 3.46 -9.69 2.90
N ALA A 185 2.64 -8.68 2.61
CA ALA A 185 2.71 -7.90 1.37
C ALA A 185 3.29 -6.50 1.58
N MET A 186 3.28 -5.97 2.79
CA MET A 186 3.83 -4.65 3.11
C MET A 186 5.37 -4.67 3.14
N ALA A 187 5.99 -3.51 2.93
CA ALA A 187 7.38 -3.30 3.30
C ALA A 187 7.49 -3.24 4.83
N PRO A 188 8.44 -3.97 5.45
CA PRO A 188 8.70 -3.84 6.89
C PRO A 188 9.14 -2.42 7.26
N VAL A 189 9.00 -2.05 8.53
CA VAL A 189 9.55 -0.82 9.11
C VAL A 189 10.39 -1.18 10.32
N VAL A 190 11.59 -0.60 10.42
CA VAL A 190 12.43 -0.74 11.61
C VAL A 190 12.36 0.50 12.46
N TYR A 191 12.11 0.33 13.75
CA TYR A 191 12.09 1.42 14.72
C TYR A 191 12.54 0.94 16.10
N GLN A 192 13.53 1.62 16.67
CA GLN A 192 14.07 1.34 18.03
C GLN A 192 14.31 -0.16 18.32
N GLY A 193 15.09 -0.81 17.47
CA GLY A 193 15.45 -2.23 17.63
C GLY A 193 14.32 -3.22 17.38
N LYS A 194 13.22 -2.77 16.79
CA LYS A 194 12.08 -3.62 16.41
C LYS A 194 11.83 -3.54 14.92
N VAL A 195 11.56 -4.67 14.27
CA VAL A 195 11.02 -4.74 12.92
C VAL A 195 9.52 -5.00 12.99
N LEU A 196 8.74 -4.13 12.33
CA LEU A 196 7.28 -4.16 12.30
C LEU A 196 6.82 -4.76 10.98
N ILE A 197 5.92 -5.73 11.05
CA ILE A 197 5.26 -6.33 9.90
C ILE A 197 3.78 -6.55 10.15
N GLY A 198 3.00 -6.53 9.09
CA GLY A 198 1.59 -6.88 9.12
C GLY A 198 1.32 -8.14 8.32
N VAL A 199 0.36 -8.91 8.78
CA VAL A 199 -0.06 -10.16 8.16
C VAL A 199 -1.50 -10.06 7.66
N THR A 200 -1.74 -10.64 6.48
CA THR A 200 -3.07 -10.67 5.87
C THR A 200 -4.01 -11.63 6.60
N GLY A 201 -5.29 -11.28 6.64
CA GLY A 201 -6.34 -12.05 7.29
C GLY A 201 -7.53 -12.40 6.38
N VAL A 202 -7.39 -12.19 5.06
CA VAL A 202 -8.51 -12.34 4.12
C VAL A 202 -8.86 -13.80 3.87
N GLY A 203 -10.15 -14.11 3.91
CA GLY A 203 -10.69 -15.35 3.39
C GLY A 203 -11.10 -15.18 1.93
N TYR A 204 -10.64 -16.05 1.06
CA TYR A 204 -11.01 -16.08 -0.35
C TYR A 204 -11.99 -17.20 -0.64
N GLY A 205 -13.14 -16.86 -1.23
CA GLY A 205 -13.82 -17.77 -2.09
C GLY A 205 -13.28 -17.57 -3.51
N LEU A 206 -12.70 -18.57 -4.12
CA LEU A 206 -12.22 -18.49 -5.50
C LEU A 206 -13.31 -18.98 -6.44
N HIS A 207 -13.74 -18.16 -7.38
CA HIS A 207 -14.54 -18.60 -8.52
C HIS A 207 -13.61 -19.17 -9.58
N LEU A 208 -13.74 -20.47 -9.84
CA LEU A 208 -12.89 -21.17 -10.80
C LEU A 208 -13.53 -21.24 -12.21
N ASP A 209 -14.23 -20.21 -12.66
CA ASP A 209 -14.65 -20.09 -14.08
C ASP A 209 -13.47 -19.80 -15.03
N SER A 210 -12.27 -20.04 -14.59
CA SER A 210 -11.06 -19.68 -15.34
C SER A 210 -10.38 -20.85 -16.02
N ASP A 211 -11.12 -21.64 -16.80
CA ASP A 211 -10.52 -22.39 -17.91
C ASP A 211 -9.96 -21.49 -19.02
N ARG A 212 -9.91 -20.17 -18.76
CA ARG A 212 -9.31 -19.18 -19.65
C ARG A 212 -7.90 -18.87 -19.21
N ASP A 213 -6.93 -19.26 -19.98
CA ASP A 213 -5.56 -18.78 -19.86
C ASP A 213 -5.56 -17.24 -19.76
N GLY A 214 -5.04 -16.72 -18.64
CA GLY A 214 -4.93 -15.28 -18.39
C GLY A 214 -6.20 -14.59 -17.86
N ALA A 215 -7.26 -15.32 -17.52
CA ALA A 215 -8.39 -14.71 -16.79
C ALA A 215 -7.92 -14.27 -15.40
N PRO A 216 -8.25 -13.03 -14.95
CA PRO A 216 -8.04 -12.68 -13.56
C PRO A 216 -8.81 -13.70 -12.72
N LEU A 217 -8.18 -14.24 -11.68
CA LEU A 217 -8.84 -15.08 -10.69
C LEU A 217 -10.09 -14.36 -10.23
N GLY A 218 -11.26 -14.83 -10.69
CA GLY A 218 -12.55 -14.30 -10.28
C GLY A 218 -12.67 -14.53 -8.78
N THR A 219 -12.44 -13.49 -8.01
CA THR A 219 -12.48 -13.56 -6.57
C THR A 219 -13.92 -13.48 -6.13
N VAL A 220 -14.56 -14.60 -5.87
CA VAL A 220 -15.79 -14.61 -5.11
C VAL A 220 -15.42 -14.55 -3.64
N VAL A 221 -15.71 -13.43 -3.04
CA VAL A 221 -15.37 -13.18 -1.66
C VAL A 221 -16.66 -13.04 -0.89
N GLY A 222 -17.19 -14.14 -0.37
CA GLY A 222 -18.50 -14.04 0.26
C GLY A 222 -19.03 -15.32 0.88
N PHE A 223 -18.15 -16.25 1.31
CA PHE A 223 -18.67 -17.42 2.04
C PHE A 223 -18.87 -17.13 3.50
N ALA A 224 -20.03 -17.52 3.99
CA ALA A 224 -20.32 -17.56 5.40
C ALA A 224 -19.23 -18.31 6.17
N GLY A 225 -18.46 -17.60 6.93
CA GLY A 225 -17.98 -17.99 8.24
C GLY A 225 -16.76 -18.89 8.38
N SER A 226 -16.05 -19.41 7.35
CA SER A 226 -14.98 -20.36 7.65
C SER A 226 -13.65 -20.18 6.90
N TYR A 227 -13.48 -19.13 6.13
CA TYR A 227 -12.32 -18.98 5.22
C TYR A 227 -11.43 -17.80 5.50
N GLY A 228 -11.59 -17.11 6.56
CA GLY A 228 -10.73 -16.01 6.98
C GLY A 228 -9.85 -16.41 8.14
N ARG A 229 -9.01 -15.49 8.53
CA ARG A 229 -8.29 -15.47 9.78
C ARG A 229 -8.24 -14.03 10.27
N THR A 230 -7.88 -13.80 11.52
CA THR A 230 -7.55 -12.46 12.02
C THR A 230 -6.23 -12.01 11.42
N GLY A 231 -6.23 -10.84 10.77
CA GLY A 231 -5.02 -10.11 10.42
C GLY A 231 -4.38 -9.50 11.67
N PHE A 232 -3.12 -9.17 11.61
CA PHE A 232 -2.43 -8.51 12.72
C PHE A 232 -1.26 -7.65 12.26
N LEU A 233 -0.88 -6.69 13.10
CA LEU A 233 0.40 -5.99 13.06
C LEU A 233 1.24 -6.45 14.24
N ALA A 234 2.53 -6.75 14.03
CA ALA A 234 3.39 -7.21 15.11
C ALA A 234 4.81 -6.61 15.00
N ALA A 235 5.47 -6.51 16.15
CA ALA A 235 6.86 -6.11 16.27
C ALA A 235 7.72 -7.30 16.69
N PHE A 236 8.89 -7.39 16.07
CA PHE A 236 9.88 -8.42 16.32
C PHE A 236 11.23 -7.79 16.64
N ASP A 237 12.00 -8.37 17.53
CA ASP A 237 13.35 -7.93 17.84
C ASP A 237 14.27 -8.10 16.61
N VAL A 238 14.99 -7.06 16.23
CA VAL A 238 15.83 -7.04 15.01
C VAL A 238 16.99 -8.03 15.02
N ASN A 239 17.43 -8.48 16.21
CA ASN A 239 18.59 -9.36 16.34
C ASN A 239 18.19 -10.83 16.40
N THR A 240 17.06 -11.13 17.03
CA THR A 240 16.65 -12.50 17.35
C THR A 240 15.41 -12.98 16.58
N GLY A 241 14.65 -12.07 15.96
CA GLY A 241 13.35 -12.39 15.36
C GLY A 241 12.25 -12.72 16.39
N ARG A 242 12.53 -12.63 17.71
CA ARG A 242 11.52 -12.89 18.74
C ARG A 242 10.42 -11.84 18.70
N ARG A 243 9.15 -12.28 18.71
CA ARG A 243 8.00 -11.37 18.76
C ARG A 243 7.98 -10.60 20.08
N VAL A 244 7.90 -9.27 19.99
CA VAL A 244 7.84 -8.35 21.14
C VAL A 244 6.39 -8.07 21.53
N TRP A 245 5.54 -7.73 20.54
CA TRP A 245 4.10 -7.53 20.72
C TRP A 245 3.35 -7.86 19.43
N GLN A 246 2.04 -8.06 19.56
CA GLN A 246 1.11 -8.24 18.44
C GLN A 246 -0.19 -7.49 18.75
N PHE A 247 -0.74 -6.83 17.74
CA PHE A 247 -2.07 -6.24 17.73
C PHE A 247 -2.92 -6.95 16.69
N ASP A 248 -3.98 -7.62 17.12
CA ASP A 248 -4.95 -8.25 16.24
C ASP A 248 -5.91 -7.20 15.70
N THR A 249 -6.11 -7.17 14.37
CA THR A 249 -6.95 -6.17 13.69
C THR A 249 -8.44 -6.46 13.80
N VAL A 250 -8.79 -7.58 14.41
CA VAL A 250 -10.14 -7.97 14.77
C VAL A 250 -10.25 -7.93 16.29
N ALA A 251 -11.19 -7.15 16.81
CA ALA A 251 -11.42 -7.06 18.25
C ALA A 251 -11.93 -8.40 18.79
N SER A 252 -11.24 -8.98 19.76
CA SER A 252 -11.66 -10.23 20.41
C SER A 252 -12.93 -10.06 21.26
N THR A 253 -13.15 -8.86 21.73
CA THR A 253 -14.36 -8.37 22.37
C THR A 253 -14.80 -7.11 21.66
N GLN A 254 -16.09 -6.82 21.61
CA GLN A 254 -16.63 -5.65 20.92
C GLN A 254 -16.49 -5.68 19.37
N TRP A 255 -16.34 -6.85 18.79
CA TRP A 255 -16.32 -7.03 17.34
C TRP A 255 -17.55 -6.41 16.66
N GLU A 256 -18.71 -6.55 17.29
CA GLU A 256 -19.99 -6.05 16.80
C GLU A 256 -20.10 -4.53 16.82
N GLY A 257 -19.28 -3.84 17.64
CA GLY A 257 -19.28 -2.40 17.78
C GLY A 257 -20.63 -1.85 18.29
N GLU A 258 -21.00 -0.67 17.80
CA GLU A 258 -22.21 0.07 18.20
C GLU A 258 -23.40 -0.18 17.25
N PHE A 259 -23.22 -0.92 16.17
CA PHE A 259 -24.20 -1.09 15.10
C PHE A 259 -24.54 0.25 14.42
N ARG A 260 -23.53 0.93 13.91
CA ARG A 260 -23.67 2.25 13.29
C ARG A 260 -24.44 2.16 11.96
N GLN A 261 -25.44 3.01 11.79
CA GLN A 261 -26.21 3.14 10.56
C GLN A 261 -25.54 4.04 9.52
N THR A 262 -24.53 4.80 9.96
CA THR A 262 -23.78 5.75 9.11
C THR A 262 -22.30 5.55 9.24
N THR A 263 -21.53 6.07 8.29
CA THR A 263 -20.11 6.34 8.50
C THR A 263 -19.93 7.33 9.67
N PRO A 264 -18.73 7.44 10.28
CA PRO A 264 -18.51 8.40 11.37
C PRO A 264 -18.77 9.86 11.00
N ASP A 265 -18.65 10.19 9.72
CA ASP A 265 -18.94 11.52 9.15
C ASP A 265 -20.39 11.66 8.62
N GLY A 266 -21.27 10.68 8.91
CA GLY A 266 -22.71 10.81 8.79
C GLY A 266 -23.33 10.29 7.48
N ILE A 267 -22.59 9.59 6.60
CA ILE A 267 -23.15 9.06 5.36
C ILE A 267 -23.90 7.75 5.66
N PRO A 268 -25.18 7.59 5.19
CA PRO A 268 -25.97 6.37 5.41
C PRO A 268 -25.33 5.12 4.77
N LEU A 269 -25.35 4.00 5.52
CA LEU A 269 -24.83 2.70 5.07
C LEU A 269 -25.96 1.71 4.67
N HIS A 270 -27.21 2.11 4.76
CA HIS A 270 -28.40 1.31 4.39
C HIS A 270 -28.45 -0.08 5.05
N ARG A 271 -28.03 -0.18 6.32
CA ARG A 271 -27.99 -1.41 7.11
C ARG A 271 -29.33 -1.72 7.75
N ASP A 272 -29.66 -3.01 7.84
CA ASP A 272 -30.77 -3.53 8.65
C ASP A 272 -30.25 -3.96 10.04
N ILE A 273 -30.11 -2.98 10.94
CA ILE A 273 -29.57 -3.18 12.28
C ILE A 273 -30.39 -4.15 13.13
N GLU A 274 -31.72 -4.15 12.97
CA GLU A 274 -32.61 -5.05 13.72
C GLU A 274 -32.36 -6.50 13.32
N LYS A 275 -32.27 -6.76 12.01
CA LYS A 275 -31.92 -8.08 11.48
C LYS A 275 -30.52 -8.51 11.93
N GLU A 276 -29.52 -7.62 11.85
CA GLU A 276 -28.16 -7.93 12.26
C GLU A 276 -28.11 -8.32 13.75
N ARG A 277 -28.79 -7.59 14.64
CA ARG A 277 -28.90 -7.91 16.07
C ARG A 277 -29.58 -9.25 16.32
N ALA A 278 -30.63 -9.56 15.58
CA ALA A 278 -31.34 -10.84 15.69
C ALA A 278 -30.47 -12.02 15.21
N ASP A 279 -29.55 -11.78 14.27
CA ASP A 279 -28.70 -12.81 13.69
C ASP A 279 -27.38 -13.05 14.46
N LEU A 280 -27.04 -12.24 15.47
CA LEU A 280 -25.79 -12.39 16.25
C LEU A 280 -25.56 -13.81 16.76
N SER A 281 -26.59 -14.42 17.36
CA SER A 281 -26.47 -15.77 17.93
C SER A 281 -26.25 -16.89 16.89
N LYS A 282 -26.51 -16.60 15.62
CA LYS A 282 -26.28 -17.57 14.53
C LYS A 282 -24.80 -17.66 14.13
N TYR A 283 -24.00 -16.63 14.44
CA TYR A 283 -22.61 -16.50 14.00
C TYR A 283 -21.63 -16.21 15.15
N PRO A 284 -21.59 -17.06 16.21
CA PRO A 284 -20.82 -16.78 17.42
C PRO A 284 -19.30 -16.76 17.20
N GLU A 285 -18.82 -17.33 16.09
CA GLU A 285 -17.41 -17.40 15.73
C GLU A 285 -16.99 -16.40 14.64
N ALA A 286 -17.86 -15.45 14.25
CA ALA A 286 -17.59 -14.53 13.13
C ALA A 286 -16.24 -13.79 13.30
N ALA A 287 -15.95 -13.30 14.49
CA ALA A 287 -14.70 -12.60 14.80
C ALA A 287 -13.45 -13.47 14.56
N LYS A 288 -13.52 -14.79 14.78
CA LYS A 288 -12.39 -15.70 14.59
C LYS A 288 -11.86 -15.72 13.15
N TYR A 289 -12.75 -15.45 12.19
CA TYR A 289 -12.47 -15.43 10.76
C TYR A 289 -12.56 -14.00 10.18
N GLY A 290 -12.46 -12.99 11.03
CA GLY A 290 -12.90 -11.63 10.79
C GLY A 290 -12.12 -10.82 9.75
N GLY A 291 -11.00 -11.31 9.21
CA GLY A 291 -10.23 -10.58 8.19
C GLY A 291 -9.35 -9.47 8.77
N GLY A 292 -9.48 -8.25 8.25
CA GLY A 292 -8.74 -7.09 8.75
C GLY A 292 -7.25 -7.11 8.43
N SER A 293 -6.85 -7.46 7.20
CA SER A 293 -5.45 -7.52 6.80
C SER A 293 -4.67 -6.26 7.18
N ALA A 294 -3.50 -6.41 7.81
CA ALA A 294 -2.50 -5.36 7.95
C ALA A 294 -1.50 -5.48 6.80
N TRP A 295 -1.65 -4.68 5.74
CA TRP A 295 -0.92 -4.85 4.49
C TRP A 295 -0.30 -3.57 3.92
N SER A 296 -0.45 -2.45 4.65
CA SER A 296 0.14 -1.16 4.34
C SER A 296 1.24 -0.82 5.34
N THR A 297 2.33 -0.23 4.83
CA THR A 297 3.46 0.19 5.66
C THR A 297 3.05 1.31 6.61
N PRO A 298 3.23 1.16 7.93
CA PRO A 298 2.81 2.15 8.91
C PRO A 298 3.68 3.42 8.87
N ALA A 299 3.11 4.54 9.32
CA ALA A 299 3.84 5.74 9.71
C ALA A 299 4.11 5.74 11.22
N ILE A 300 5.23 6.34 11.66
CA ILE A 300 5.63 6.41 13.06
C ILE A 300 5.90 7.85 13.46
N ASP A 301 5.21 8.31 14.49
CA ASP A 301 5.50 9.54 15.22
C ASP A 301 6.50 9.24 16.32
N ALA A 302 7.77 9.44 16.02
CA ALA A 302 8.87 9.19 16.94
C ALA A 302 8.83 10.07 18.19
N GLN A 303 8.26 11.28 18.08
CA GLN A 303 8.17 12.23 19.17
C GLN A 303 7.17 11.76 20.23
N ASN A 304 6.04 11.21 19.80
CA ASN A 304 4.96 10.80 20.69
C ASN A 304 4.93 9.28 20.94
N GLY A 305 5.81 8.51 20.30
CA GLY A 305 5.84 7.05 20.40
C GLY A 305 4.59 6.37 19.84
N LEU A 306 4.02 6.92 18.77
CA LEU A 306 2.78 6.46 18.16
C LEU A 306 3.03 5.91 16.75
N LEU A 307 2.19 4.98 16.35
CA LEU A 307 2.25 4.31 15.06
C LEU A 307 0.85 4.32 14.42
N TYR A 308 0.77 4.55 13.11
CA TYR A 308 -0.49 4.66 12.37
C TYR A 308 -0.48 3.73 11.16
N PHE A 309 -1.53 2.94 11.00
CA PHE A 309 -1.70 2.06 9.85
C PHE A 309 -3.17 1.83 9.52
N GLY A 310 -3.44 1.41 8.30
CA GLY A 310 -4.77 1.03 7.86
C GLY A 310 -5.03 -0.46 7.97
N THR A 311 -6.26 -0.83 8.26
CA THR A 311 -6.74 -2.21 8.27
C THR A 311 -7.58 -2.53 7.05
N GLY A 312 -7.52 -3.78 6.62
CA GLY A 312 -8.27 -4.28 5.48
C GLY A 312 -9.71 -4.62 5.78
N ASN A 313 -10.36 -5.18 4.79
CA ASN A 313 -11.76 -5.61 4.82
C ASN A 313 -12.05 -6.63 5.92
N PRO A 314 -13.29 -6.68 6.42
CA PRO A 314 -13.75 -7.84 7.15
C PRO A 314 -13.87 -9.07 6.24
N SER A 315 -13.93 -10.26 6.80
CA SER A 315 -14.17 -11.52 6.10
C SER A 315 -15.47 -12.15 6.59
N PRO A 316 -16.35 -12.59 5.68
CA PRO A 316 -16.32 -12.50 4.21
C PRO A 316 -16.35 -11.05 3.70
N GLN A 317 -15.63 -10.76 2.61
CA GLN A 317 -15.43 -9.35 2.19
C GLN A 317 -16.70 -8.65 1.73
N MET A 318 -17.47 -9.28 0.82
CA MET A 318 -18.57 -8.64 0.09
C MET A 318 -19.96 -9.03 0.58
N ASP A 319 -20.02 -9.79 1.65
CA ASP A 319 -21.26 -10.22 2.27
C ASP A 319 -21.18 -10.08 3.79
N GLY A 320 -22.04 -9.24 4.35
CA GLY A 320 -22.11 -8.98 5.79
C GLY A 320 -23.00 -9.96 6.55
N THR A 321 -23.73 -10.85 5.89
CA THR A 321 -24.77 -11.69 6.50
C THR A 321 -24.24 -12.53 7.67
N SER A 322 -23.02 -13.10 7.53
CA SER A 322 -22.41 -13.96 8.54
C SER A 322 -21.53 -13.24 9.56
N ARG A 323 -21.53 -11.91 9.55
CA ARG A 323 -20.71 -11.08 10.45
C ARG A 323 -21.45 -9.84 10.94
N PRO A 324 -22.59 -10.01 11.66
CA PRO A 324 -23.38 -8.88 12.17
C PRO A 324 -22.52 -7.89 12.96
N GLY A 325 -22.88 -6.61 12.94
CA GLY A 325 -22.19 -5.54 13.64
C GLY A 325 -21.17 -4.77 12.80
N ASP A 326 -20.44 -3.85 13.43
CA ASP A 326 -19.52 -2.92 12.75
C ASP A 326 -18.22 -3.56 12.30
N ASN A 327 -17.87 -4.73 12.86
CA ASN A 327 -16.67 -5.52 12.57
C ASN A 327 -15.35 -4.79 12.92
N LEU A 328 -15.24 -4.35 14.19
CA LEU A 328 -14.07 -3.64 14.71
C LEU A 328 -12.81 -4.54 14.75
N TYR A 329 -11.63 -4.13 14.28
CA TYR A 329 -11.26 -2.80 13.75
C TYR A 329 -11.00 -2.87 12.22
N THR A 330 -11.82 -3.58 11.47
CA THR A 330 -11.66 -3.61 10.01
C THR A 330 -11.97 -2.25 9.38
N VAL A 331 -11.43 -1.97 8.21
CA VAL A 331 -11.61 -0.72 7.45
C VAL A 331 -11.38 0.53 8.29
N SER A 332 -10.32 0.52 9.09
CA SER A 332 -9.99 1.56 10.05
C SER A 332 -8.60 2.13 9.85
N LEU A 333 -8.45 3.42 10.08
CA LEU A 333 -7.17 4.00 10.45
C LEU A 333 -6.97 3.74 11.95
N VAL A 334 -5.88 3.07 12.32
CA VAL A 334 -5.59 2.65 13.69
C VAL A 334 -4.32 3.32 14.19
N CYS A 335 -4.37 3.85 15.41
CA CYS A 335 -3.21 4.37 16.14
C CYS A 335 -2.86 3.43 17.28
N LEU A 336 -1.60 3.00 17.32
CA LEU A 336 -1.05 2.20 18.42
C LEU A 336 0.09 2.93 19.13
N ASP A 337 0.33 2.55 20.37
CA ASP A 337 1.60 2.78 21.04
C ASP A 337 2.66 1.88 20.41
N VAL A 338 3.71 2.46 19.84
CA VAL A 338 4.74 1.73 19.06
C VAL A 338 5.57 0.77 19.90
N ASN A 339 5.65 0.99 21.21
CA ASN A 339 6.44 0.15 22.11
C ASN A 339 5.68 -1.08 22.61
N THR A 340 4.36 -0.93 22.79
CA THR A 340 3.53 -1.96 23.41
C THR A 340 2.52 -2.61 22.48
N GLY A 341 2.26 -2.02 21.30
CA GLY A 341 1.19 -2.46 20.39
C GLY A 341 -0.23 -2.18 20.92
N LYS A 342 -0.38 -1.45 22.02
CA LYS A 342 -1.71 -1.12 22.57
C LYS A 342 -2.38 -0.04 21.73
N ILE A 343 -3.68 -0.26 21.44
CA ILE A 343 -4.48 0.72 20.71
C ILE A 343 -4.65 2.00 21.54
N ARG A 344 -4.52 3.14 20.86
CA ARG A 344 -4.78 4.48 21.43
C ARG A 344 -6.11 5.02 20.93
N TRP A 345 -6.35 4.90 19.62
CA TRP A 345 -7.61 5.26 18.99
C TRP A 345 -7.73 4.57 17.64
N HIS A 346 -8.94 4.56 17.07
CA HIS A 346 -9.20 4.15 15.71
C HIS A 346 -10.29 5.05 15.10
N TYR A 347 -10.28 5.12 13.76
CA TYR A 347 -11.34 5.74 12.99
C TYR A 347 -11.78 4.75 11.90
N GLN A 348 -12.93 4.11 12.10
CA GLN A 348 -13.47 3.15 11.16
C GLN A 348 -14.16 3.89 10.02
N GLN A 349 -13.54 3.93 8.83
CA GLN A 349 -14.07 4.69 7.70
C GLN A 349 -15.41 4.14 7.22
N VAL A 350 -15.56 2.81 7.19
CA VAL A 350 -16.79 2.15 6.75
C VAL A 350 -17.14 1.00 7.72
N PRO A 351 -18.05 1.22 8.68
CA PRO A 351 -18.61 0.15 9.51
C PRO A 351 -19.33 -0.90 8.64
N HIS A 352 -19.16 -2.18 8.97
CA HIS A 352 -19.83 -3.29 8.28
C HIS A 352 -19.57 -3.31 6.76
N ASP A 353 -18.34 -3.04 6.35
CA ASP A 353 -17.99 -2.91 4.93
C ASP A 353 -18.40 -4.14 4.08
N GLN A 354 -19.15 -3.89 3.03
CA GLN A 354 -19.61 -4.88 2.06
C GLN A 354 -19.12 -4.57 0.62
N TRP A 355 -18.22 -3.58 0.48
CA TRP A 355 -17.79 -3.06 -0.82
C TRP A 355 -16.32 -3.29 -1.09
N GLY A 356 -15.54 -3.64 -0.06
CA GLY A 356 -14.12 -3.88 -0.19
C GLY A 356 -13.26 -2.63 0.01
N TYR A 357 -13.66 -1.74 0.91
CA TYR A 357 -13.04 -0.42 1.09
C TYR A 357 -11.90 -0.41 2.12
N ASP A 358 -10.95 -1.35 2.02
CA ASP A 358 -9.74 -1.33 2.86
C ASP A 358 -9.20 0.08 3.07
N VAL A 359 -8.66 0.37 4.24
CA VAL A 359 -7.78 1.52 4.46
C VAL A 359 -6.38 1.14 3.97
N ALA A 360 -6.19 1.22 2.67
CA ALA A 360 -5.08 0.58 1.95
C ALA A 360 -3.86 1.48 1.71
N SER A 361 -4.07 2.77 1.41
CA SER A 361 -2.96 3.70 1.20
C SER A 361 -2.28 4.01 2.52
N PRO A 362 -0.93 4.05 2.57
CA PRO A 362 -0.20 4.37 3.80
C PRO A 362 -0.59 5.72 4.38
N ALA A 363 -0.67 5.78 5.71
CA ALA A 363 -0.85 7.02 6.45
C ALA A 363 0.39 7.93 6.30
N VAL A 364 0.17 9.25 6.30
CA VAL A 364 1.21 10.27 6.15
C VAL A 364 1.13 11.25 7.31
N LEU A 365 2.27 11.56 7.94
CA LEU A 365 2.33 12.51 9.06
C LEU A 365 2.83 13.87 8.59
N PHE A 366 2.15 14.92 9.07
CA PHE A 366 2.52 16.33 8.83
C PHE A 366 1.91 17.21 9.92
N ASP A 367 2.33 18.47 9.98
CA ASP A 367 1.71 19.46 10.86
C ASP A 367 0.64 20.25 10.09
N TYR A 368 -0.52 20.44 10.72
CA TYR A 368 -1.72 20.95 10.07
C TYR A 368 -2.25 22.21 10.78
N PRO A 369 -2.47 23.32 10.05
CA PRO A 369 -3.08 24.53 10.64
C PRO A 369 -4.57 24.29 10.90
N HIS A 370 -4.97 24.31 12.17
CA HIS A 370 -6.35 24.13 12.60
C HIS A 370 -6.72 25.15 13.67
N LYS A 371 -7.75 25.96 13.44
CA LYS A 371 -8.26 26.99 14.39
C LYS A 371 -7.15 27.93 14.93
N GLY A 372 -6.23 28.35 14.05
CA GLY A 372 -5.13 29.25 14.37
C GLY A 372 -3.95 28.62 15.11
N GLN A 373 -3.93 27.31 15.28
CA GLN A 373 -2.82 26.55 15.88
C GLN A 373 -2.27 25.51 14.89
N LEU A 374 -1.01 25.15 15.05
CA LEU A 374 -0.41 24.05 14.32
C LEU A 374 -0.66 22.74 15.12
N VAL A 375 -1.41 21.82 14.52
CA VAL A 375 -1.83 20.56 15.14
C VAL A 375 -1.11 19.40 14.49
N PRO A 376 -0.51 18.48 15.26
CA PRO A 376 0.06 17.27 14.69
C PRO A 376 -1.05 16.43 14.03
N ALA A 377 -0.90 16.16 12.73
CA ALA A 377 -1.93 15.50 11.95
C ALA A 377 -1.44 14.20 11.29
N VAL A 378 -2.37 13.32 11.01
CA VAL A 378 -2.21 12.15 10.14
C VAL A 378 -3.21 12.24 9.00
N GLY A 379 -2.72 12.18 7.78
CA GLY A 379 -3.51 12.17 6.55
C GLY A 379 -3.56 10.79 5.93
N GLN A 380 -4.67 10.45 5.28
CA GLN A 380 -4.83 9.19 4.58
C GLN A 380 -5.80 9.32 3.40
N ALA A 381 -5.36 8.93 2.21
CA ALA A 381 -6.23 8.81 1.05
C ALA A 381 -6.98 7.47 1.09
N ALA A 382 -8.30 7.51 0.97
CA ALA A 382 -9.16 6.35 1.17
C ALA A 382 -9.66 5.73 -0.14
N LYS A 383 -9.89 4.40 -0.14
CA LYS A 383 -10.54 3.69 -1.24
C LYS A 383 -11.90 4.30 -1.61
N ILE A 384 -12.57 4.89 -0.63
CA ILE A 384 -13.87 5.57 -0.81
C ILE A 384 -13.76 6.95 -1.48
N GLY A 385 -12.56 7.37 -1.93
CA GLY A 385 -12.41 8.54 -2.80
C GLY A 385 -12.27 9.90 -2.12
N TRP A 386 -12.02 9.93 -0.81
CA TRP A 386 -11.71 11.14 -0.03
C TRP A 386 -10.34 11.06 0.64
N TYR A 387 -9.74 12.22 0.91
CA TYR A 387 -8.56 12.35 1.76
C TYR A 387 -9.01 12.80 3.15
N PHE A 388 -8.71 12.00 4.17
CA PHE A 388 -9.04 12.28 5.57
C PHE A 388 -7.82 12.84 6.29
N ILE A 389 -8.02 13.85 7.15
CA ILE A 389 -7.00 14.42 8.02
C ILE A 389 -7.50 14.35 9.45
N HIS A 390 -6.77 13.67 10.30
CA HIS A 390 -7.09 13.54 11.73
C HIS A 390 -6.02 14.19 12.60
N ASN A 391 -6.41 14.69 13.77
CA ASN A 391 -5.48 14.93 14.84
C ASN A 391 -4.81 13.60 15.21
N ARG A 392 -3.50 13.49 15.03
CA ARG A 392 -2.81 12.20 15.20
C ARG A 392 -2.72 11.74 16.66
N LEU A 393 -2.92 12.66 17.64
CA LEU A 393 -2.92 12.32 19.05
C LEU A 393 -4.27 11.81 19.55
N THR A 394 -5.38 12.33 19.01
CA THR A 394 -6.74 12.08 19.51
C THR A 394 -7.62 11.24 18.57
N GLY A 395 -7.29 11.19 17.28
CA GLY A 395 -8.13 10.58 16.24
C GLY A 395 -9.29 11.48 15.77
N GLU A 396 -9.43 12.70 16.29
CA GLU A 396 -10.46 13.65 15.85
C GLU A 396 -10.32 13.94 14.35
N LEU A 397 -11.42 13.84 13.59
CA LEU A 397 -11.45 14.23 12.19
C LEU A 397 -11.37 15.75 12.06
N LEU A 398 -10.27 16.26 11.55
CA LEU A 398 -10.03 17.69 11.34
C LEU A 398 -10.56 18.17 10.00
N ARG A 399 -10.43 17.32 8.96
CA ARG A 399 -10.83 17.63 7.58
C ARG A 399 -11.09 16.36 6.78
N LYS A 400 -12.10 16.45 5.90
CA LYS A 400 -12.30 15.54 4.78
C LYS A 400 -12.23 16.37 3.49
N SER A 401 -11.56 15.86 2.45
CA SER A 401 -11.43 16.57 1.16
C SER A 401 -12.71 16.52 0.33
N ASP A 402 -12.73 17.30 -0.76
CA ASP A 402 -13.61 17.01 -1.90
C ASP A 402 -13.30 15.59 -2.44
N GLU A 403 -14.24 15.03 -3.19
CA GLU A 403 -14.07 13.76 -3.87
C GLU A 403 -12.96 13.86 -4.93
N PHE A 404 -11.95 12.98 -4.86
CA PHE A 404 -10.92 12.94 -5.88
C PHE A 404 -11.19 11.93 -7.01
N VAL A 405 -12.27 11.15 -6.89
CA VAL A 405 -12.83 10.28 -7.93
C VAL A 405 -14.35 10.38 -7.94
N ALA A 406 -14.97 10.06 -9.07
CA ALA A 406 -16.43 10.07 -9.19
C ALA A 406 -17.08 9.04 -8.28
N HIS A 407 -18.24 9.38 -7.72
CA HIS A 407 -19.09 8.52 -6.91
C HIS A 407 -20.36 8.16 -7.69
N GLN A 408 -20.73 6.87 -7.61
CA GLN A 408 -21.99 6.36 -8.14
C GLN A 408 -22.45 5.19 -7.27
N ASN A 409 -23.66 5.27 -6.73
CA ASN A 409 -24.24 4.22 -5.88
C ASN A 409 -23.31 3.81 -4.70
N THR A 410 -22.45 4.71 -4.24
CA THR A 410 -21.52 4.46 -3.13
C THR A 410 -22.32 4.10 -1.88
N PHE A 411 -21.95 3.02 -1.19
CA PHE A 411 -22.64 2.45 -0.03
C PHE A 411 -24.03 1.87 -0.30
N THR A 412 -24.47 1.69 -1.56
CA THR A 412 -25.68 0.93 -1.84
C THR A 412 -25.42 -0.57 -1.75
N ASN A 413 -26.41 -1.33 -1.27
CA ASN A 413 -26.27 -2.78 -1.14
C ASN A 413 -26.25 -3.48 -2.50
N PRO A 414 -25.48 -4.56 -2.69
CA PRO A 414 -25.55 -5.41 -3.87
C PRO A 414 -26.97 -5.99 -4.06
N THR A 415 -27.43 -6.08 -5.30
CA THR A 415 -28.75 -6.65 -5.65
C THR A 415 -28.61 -7.89 -6.53
N PRO A 416 -29.64 -8.74 -6.64
CA PRO A 416 -29.65 -9.88 -7.55
C PRO A 416 -29.47 -9.50 -9.03
N GLU A 417 -29.96 -8.33 -9.43
CA GLU A 417 -29.83 -7.80 -10.81
C GLU A 417 -28.44 -7.24 -11.07
N GLY A 418 -27.71 -6.93 -10.00
CA GLY A 418 -26.39 -6.33 -10.03
C GLY A 418 -26.43 -4.80 -9.97
N GLN A 419 -25.58 -4.25 -9.12
CA GLN A 419 -25.42 -2.82 -8.87
C GLN A 419 -24.04 -2.37 -9.31
N VAL A 420 -23.96 -1.35 -10.18
CA VAL A 420 -22.69 -0.72 -10.55
C VAL A 420 -22.33 0.32 -9.50
N ILE A 421 -21.16 0.17 -8.89
CA ILE A 421 -20.69 1.02 -7.79
C ILE A 421 -19.35 1.67 -8.16
N LEU A 422 -19.23 2.95 -7.86
CA LEU A 422 -18.03 3.77 -7.91
C LEU A 422 -17.85 4.56 -6.60
N PRO A 423 -16.63 4.62 -6.08
CA PRO A 423 -15.52 3.69 -6.39
C PRO A 423 -15.91 2.25 -6.04
N GLY A 424 -15.37 1.27 -6.82
CA GLY A 424 -15.60 -0.16 -6.54
C GLY A 424 -14.54 -0.75 -5.60
N VAL A 425 -14.45 -2.08 -5.54
CA VAL A 425 -13.47 -2.80 -4.71
C VAL A 425 -12.02 -2.44 -4.97
N LEU A 426 -11.70 -2.01 -6.20
CA LEU A 426 -10.37 -1.52 -6.56
C LEU A 426 -10.06 -0.17 -5.91
N GLY A 427 -11.12 0.58 -5.52
CA GLY A 427 -11.05 1.84 -4.78
C GLY A 427 -10.87 3.07 -5.66
N GLY A 428 -11.04 4.22 -5.04
CA GLY A 428 -10.57 5.49 -5.55
C GLY A 428 -9.05 5.56 -5.51
N ILE A 429 -8.45 5.07 -4.45
CA ILE A 429 -7.01 4.71 -4.36
C ILE A 429 -6.90 3.31 -3.80
N ASN A 430 -5.86 2.59 -4.18
CA ASN A 430 -5.55 1.28 -3.59
C ASN A 430 -4.37 1.40 -2.61
N TRP A 431 -3.43 0.47 -2.62
CA TRP A 431 -2.23 0.47 -1.77
C TRP A 431 -1.22 1.59 -2.08
N SER A 432 -1.42 2.31 -3.16
CA SER A 432 -0.51 3.33 -3.68
C SER A 432 -0.16 4.38 -2.61
N PRO A 433 1.13 4.58 -2.27
CA PRO A 433 1.50 5.67 -1.39
C PRO A 433 1.32 7.02 -2.08
N THR A 434 0.75 7.95 -1.34
CA THR A 434 0.65 9.37 -1.72
C THR A 434 1.96 10.09 -1.46
N SER A 435 2.09 11.34 -1.94
CA SER A 435 3.16 12.22 -1.53
C SER A 435 2.59 13.52 -0.96
N VAL A 436 3.20 14.05 0.10
CA VAL A 436 2.73 15.27 0.78
C VAL A 436 3.83 16.31 0.84
N ASP A 437 3.60 17.45 0.21
CA ASP A 437 4.38 18.68 0.42
C ASP A 437 3.81 19.41 1.65
N GLU A 438 4.45 19.21 2.80
CA GLU A 438 4.02 19.79 4.07
C GLU A 438 4.14 21.32 4.08
N LYS A 439 5.13 21.88 3.38
CA LYS A 439 5.35 23.35 3.33
C LYS A 439 4.21 24.05 2.57
N LYS A 440 3.74 23.43 1.48
CA LYS A 440 2.64 23.94 0.67
C LYS A 440 1.27 23.43 1.10
N LEU A 441 1.22 22.47 2.04
CA LEU A 441 0.02 21.75 2.47
C LEU A 441 -0.72 21.15 1.25
N VAL A 442 -0.01 20.38 0.42
CA VAL A 442 -0.58 19.72 -0.76
C VAL A 442 -0.31 18.22 -0.69
N ALA A 443 -1.36 17.42 -0.85
CA ALA A 443 -1.24 15.99 -1.09
C ALA A 443 -1.40 15.68 -2.59
N TYR A 444 -0.50 14.87 -3.12
CA TYR A 444 -0.62 14.30 -4.46
C TYR A 444 -1.14 12.88 -4.34
N VAL A 445 -2.24 12.57 -5.04
CA VAL A 445 -2.99 11.31 -4.88
C VAL A 445 -3.18 10.64 -6.25
N PRO A 446 -2.64 9.42 -6.45
CA PRO A 446 -2.89 8.63 -7.65
C PRO A 446 -4.19 7.82 -7.44
N ALA A 447 -5.11 7.91 -8.39
CA ALA A 447 -6.44 7.35 -8.20
C ALA A 447 -6.89 6.46 -9.38
N ILE A 448 -7.92 5.67 -9.13
CA ILE A 448 -8.50 4.67 -10.02
C ILE A 448 -9.95 5.06 -10.31
N HIS A 449 -10.29 5.20 -11.58
CA HIS A 449 -11.68 5.20 -12.03
C HIS A 449 -11.94 3.91 -12.79
N TRP A 450 -12.61 2.97 -12.11
CA TRP A 450 -13.00 1.68 -12.70
C TRP A 450 -14.30 1.20 -12.07
N PRO A 451 -15.43 1.28 -12.82
CA PRO A 451 -16.72 0.79 -12.35
C PRO A 451 -16.69 -0.72 -12.10
N VAL A 452 -17.32 -1.15 -11.01
CA VAL A 452 -17.43 -2.56 -10.64
C VAL A 452 -18.92 -2.89 -10.43
N LYS A 453 -19.37 -3.97 -11.04
CA LYS A 453 -20.71 -4.50 -10.81
C LYS A 453 -20.68 -5.51 -9.68
N TYR A 454 -21.55 -5.30 -8.69
CA TYR A 454 -21.74 -6.18 -7.54
C TYR A 454 -23.08 -6.89 -7.73
N THR A 455 -23.08 -8.23 -7.76
CA THR A 455 -24.29 -9.02 -7.96
C THR A 455 -24.45 -10.01 -6.81
N LYS A 456 -25.57 -9.90 -6.10
CA LYS A 456 -25.93 -10.83 -5.03
C LYS A 456 -26.40 -12.16 -5.63
N LYS A 457 -25.84 -13.25 -5.17
CA LYS A 457 -26.15 -14.62 -5.58
C LYS A 457 -26.60 -15.44 -4.39
N ILE A 458 -27.44 -16.44 -4.64
CA ILE A 458 -27.90 -17.37 -3.62
C ILE A 458 -27.68 -18.79 -4.13
N ILE A 459 -26.95 -19.59 -3.36
CA ILE A 459 -26.88 -21.04 -3.53
C ILE A 459 -28.04 -21.60 -2.70
N PRO A 460 -29.01 -22.27 -3.31
CA PRO A 460 -30.16 -22.81 -2.57
C PRO A 460 -29.76 -23.81 -1.50
N ALA A 461 -30.54 -23.88 -0.44
CA ALA A 461 -30.38 -24.91 0.58
C ALA A 461 -30.49 -26.32 -0.04
N SER A 462 -29.71 -27.25 0.50
CA SER A 462 -29.80 -28.68 0.22
C SER A 462 -30.12 -29.46 1.52
N PRO A 463 -30.49 -30.73 1.47
CA PRO A 463 -30.78 -31.52 2.69
C PRO A 463 -29.62 -31.54 3.70
N SER A 464 -28.40 -31.31 3.26
CA SER A 464 -27.19 -31.36 4.08
C SER A 464 -26.54 -30.00 4.35
N LYS A 465 -26.98 -28.92 3.69
CA LYS A 465 -26.37 -27.58 3.82
C LYS A 465 -27.43 -26.47 3.73
N PRO A 466 -27.31 -25.41 4.54
CA PRO A 466 -28.18 -24.24 4.44
C PRO A 466 -27.97 -23.50 3.11
N ALA A 467 -28.89 -22.60 2.77
CA ALA A 467 -28.67 -21.64 1.68
C ALA A 467 -27.46 -20.74 2.00
N VAL A 468 -26.68 -20.42 0.98
CA VAL A 468 -25.52 -19.53 1.09
C VAL A 468 -25.71 -18.31 0.20
N GLU A 469 -25.70 -17.13 0.79
CA GLU A 469 -25.62 -15.87 0.06
C GLU A 469 -24.14 -15.50 -0.17
N TYR A 470 -23.87 -14.91 -1.33
CA TYR A 470 -22.54 -14.39 -1.67
C TYR A 470 -22.67 -13.29 -2.74
N THR A 471 -21.64 -12.46 -2.86
CA THR A 471 -21.61 -11.39 -3.85
C THR A 471 -20.50 -11.64 -4.86
N THR A 472 -20.84 -11.58 -6.14
CA THR A 472 -19.85 -11.61 -7.22
C THR A 472 -19.43 -10.19 -7.60
N LEU A 473 -18.16 -10.04 -7.96
CA LEU A 473 -17.56 -8.79 -8.42
C LEU A 473 -17.20 -8.91 -9.89
N GLU A 474 -17.63 -7.95 -10.68
CA GLU A 474 -17.29 -7.86 -12.09
C GLU A 474 -16.73 -6.46 -12.38
N PRO A 475 -15.40 -6.28 -12.43
CA PRO A 475 -14.81 -5.06 -12.98
C PRO A 475 -15.25 -4.91 -14.44
N LEU A 476 -15.95 -3.83 -14.75
CA LEU A 476 -16.51 -3.64 -16.08
C LEU A 476 -15.41 -3.31 -17.07
N MET A 477 -15.25 -4.16 -18.10
CA MET A 477 -14.21 -4.01 -19.13
C MET A 477 -14.69 -3.21 -20.33
N ASP A 478 -16.01 -3.20 -20.57
CA ASP A 478 -16.66 -2.56 -21.74
C ASP A 478 -17.01 -1.09 -21.52
N VAL A 479 -16.66 -0.55 -20.33
CA VAL A 479 -16.87 0.86 -20.00
C VAL A 479 -15.53 1.59 -19.87
N PRO A 480 -15.50 2.92 -20.06
CA PRO A 480 -14.29 3.70 -19.91
C PRO A 480 -13.69 3.56 -18.50
N ARG A 481 -12.40 3.30 -18.42
CA ARG A 481 -11.61 3.25 -17.18
C ARG A 481 -10.34 4.05 -17.38
N TRP A 482 -9.89 4.74 -16.31
CA TRP A 482 -8.73 5.62 -16.38
C TRP A 482 -8.14 5.86 -14.99
N GLY A 483 -6.99 6.47 -14.95
CA GLY A 483 -6.42 6.99 -13.72
C GLY A 483 -6.67 8.48 -13.55
N VAL A 484 -6.54 8.96 -12.32
CA VAL A 484 -6.59 10.38 -11.98
C VAL A 484 -5.45 10.70 -11.04
N LEU A 485 -4.56 11.61 -11.45
CA LEU A 485 -3.60 12.23 -10.54
C LEU A 485 -4.20 13.53 -10.02
N SER A 486 -4.35 13.66 -8.71
CA SER A 486 -4.94 14.83 -8.07
C SER A 486 -3.92 15.54 -7.18
N ALA A 487 -3.92 16.86 -7.17
CA ALA A 487 -3.34 17.67 -6.11
C ALA A 487 -4.46 18.22 -5.23
N ILE A 488 -4.41 17.90 -3.95
CA ILE A 488 -5.42 18.29 -2.95
C ILE A 488 -4.80 19.31 -2.02
N ASP A 489 -5.41 20.48 -1.92
CA ASP A 489 -5.09 21.48 -0.93
C ASP A 489 -5.56 20.99 0.45
N LEU A 490 -4.63 20.67 1.32
CA LEU A 490 -4.95 20.09 2.62
C LEU A 490 -5.62 21.11 3.56
N ALA A 491 -5.30 22.40 3.42
CA ALA A 491 -5.87 23.44 4.28
C ALA A 491 -7.38 23.63 4.00
N SER A 492 -7.80 23.61 2.74
CA SER A 492 -9.21 23.77 2.35
C SER A 492 -9.93 22.44 2.13
N GLY A 493 -9.21 21.36 1.85
CA GLY A 493 -9.75 20.08 1.40
C GLY A 493 -10.11 20.04 -0.10
N LYS A 494 -9.87 21.11 -0.83
CA LYS A 494 -10.27 21.22 -2.25
C LYS A 494 -9.25 20.63 -3.20
N VAL A 495 -9.73 20.07 -4.30
CA VAL A 495 -8.90 19.62 -5.41
C VAL A 495 -8.39 20.85 -6.17
N LYS A 496 -7.06 21.06 -6.17
CA LYS A 496 -6.40 22.18 -6.88
C LYS A 496 -6.34 21.94 -8.39
N TRP A 497 -5.94 20.72 -8.76
CA TRP A 497 -5.90 20.28 -10.14
C TRP A 497 -6.01 18.75 -10.21
N GLN A 498 -6.46 18.25 -11.36
CA GLN A 498 -6.50 16.83 -11.70
C GLN A 498 -5.96 16.61 -13.11
N ARG A 499 -5.31 15.45 -13.30
CA ARG A 499 -4.89 14.94 -14.61
C ARG A 499 -5.40 13.53 -14.81
N LYS A 500 -6.18 13.37 -15.87
CA LYS A 500 -6.63 12.06 -16.33
C LYS A 500 -5.47 11.36 -17.04
N THR A 501 -5.30 10.05 -16.77
CA THR A 501 -4.35 9.18 -17.47
C THR A 501 -5.11 8.12 -18.26
N GLU A 502 -4.47 7.47 -19.22
CA GLU A 502 -5.13 6.48 -20.08
C GLU A 502 -5.58 5.25 -19.31
N GLN A 503 -4.87 4.90 -18.25
CA GLN A 503 -5.12 3.69 -17.46
C GLN A 503 -5.18 4.02 -15.97
N PRO A 504 -5.91 3.21 -15.15
CA PRO A 504 -5.92 3.33 -13.70
C PRO A 504 -4.52 3.43 -13.08
N LEU A 505 -4.37 4.28 -12.06
CA LEU A 505 -3.10 4.51 -11.38
C LEU A 505 -2.98 3.63 -10.14
N VAL A 506 -1.99 2.73 -10.13
CA VAL A 506 -1.75 1.78 -9.03
C VAL A 506 -0.34 1.85 -8.47
N GLY A 507 0.52 2.65 -9.07
CA GLY A 507 1.86 2.97 -8.57
C GLY A 507 1.84 4.04 -7.48
N GLY A 508 2.98 4.23 -6.83
CA GLY A 508 3.15 5.31 -5.86
C GLY A 508 3.73 6.58 -6.47
N LEU A 509 3.82 7.62 -5.66
CA LEU A 509 4.32 8.92 -6.03
C LEU A 509 5.64 9.25 -5.34
N LEU A 510 6.39 10.16 -5.97
CA LEU A 510 7.51 10.89 -5.39
C LEU A 510 7.33 12.37 -5.73
N ALA A 511 7.29 13.26 -4.74
CA ALA A 511 7.41 14.68 -4.96
C ALA A 511 8.76 15.21 -4.48
N THR A 512 9.24 16.32 -5.08
CA THR A 512 10.54 16.89 -4.75
C THR A 512 10.48 18.42 -4.60
N GLU A 513 11.46 18.98 -3.89
CA GLU A 513 11.64 20.45 -3.76
C GLU A 513 11.87 21.11 -5.14
N GLY A 514 12.29 20.35 -6.16
CA GLY A 514 12.37 20.80 -7.55
C GLY A 514 11.01 21.11 -8.20
N ASN A 515 9.93 21.12 -7.43
CA ASN A 515 8.54 21.32 -7.84
C ASN A 515 8.05 20.27 -8.86
N LEU A 516 8.46 19.01 -8.67
CA LEU A 516 8.12 17.89 -9.53
C LEU A 516 7.36 16.80 -8.77
N VAL A 517 6.45 16.13 -9.48
CA VAL A 517 5.83 14.86 -9.06
C VAL A 517 6.17 13.80 -10.10
N PHE A 518 6.84 12.73 -9.66
CA PHE A 518 7.15 11.57 -10.50
C PHE A 518 6.13 10.45 -10.27
N MET A 519 5.68 9.83 -11.36
CA MET A 519 4.69 8.76 -11.32
C MET A 519 4.81 7.85 -12.54
N GLY A 520 4.57 6.56 -12.32
CA GLY A 520 4.46 5.57 -13.40
C GLY A 520 3.02 5.23 -13.75
N GLU A 521 2.81 4.83 -15.01
CA GLU A 521 1.51 4.41 -15.54
C GLU A 521 1.53 2.94 -15.99
N GLY A 522 0.36 2.31 -16.02
CA GLY A 522 0.20 0.92 -16.42
C GLY A 522 0.64 0.61 -17.86
N GLY A 523 0.58 1.60 -18.76
CA GLY A 523 1.06 1.51 -20.14
C GLY A 523 2.58 1.56 -20.31
N GLY A 524 3.33 1.72 -19.21
CA GLY A 524 4.80 1.76 -19.24
C GLY A 524 5.39 3.17 -19.24
N HIS A 525 4.59 4.22 -19.28
CA HIS A 525 5.10 5.58 -19.16
C HIS A 525 5.57 5.86 -17.74
N PHE A 526 6.75 6.44 -17.60
CA PHE A 526 7.24 7.08 -16.39
C PHE A 526 7.31 8.58 -16.66
N LYS A 527 6.62 9.39 -15.83
CA LYS A 527 6.42 10.80 -16.09
C LYS A 527 6.85 11.68 -14.92
N ALA A 528 7.29 12.90 -15.26
CA ALA A 528 7.44 14.00 -14.31
C ALA A 528 6.41 15.08 -14.62
N TYR A 529 5.66 15.46 -13.59
CA TYR A 529 4.65 16.51 -13.65
C TYR A 529 5.13 17.73 -12.89
N ASP A 530 4.77 18.92 -13.39
CA ASP A 530 4.86 20.15 -12.59
C ASP A 530 3.92 20.04 -11.38
N ALA A 531 4.45 20.13 -10.19
CA ALA A 531 3.70 19.95 -8.95
C ALA A 531 2.62 21.01 -8.71
N THR A 532 2.78 22.22 -9.30
CA THR A 532 1.84 23.34 -9.17
C THR A 532 0.67 23.24 -10.14
N THR A 533 0.94 22.81 -11.39
CA THR A 533 -0.04 22.86 -12.49
C THR A 533 -0.53 21.48 -12.92
N GLY A 534 0.20 20.40 -12.58
CA GLY A 534 -0.03 19.05 -13.07
C GLY A 534 0.33 18.87 -14.56
N GLN A 535 1.02 19.81 -15.19
CA GLN A 535 1.48 19.66 -16.58
C GLN A 535 2.58 18.60 -16.65
N VAL A 536 2.55 17.71 -17.65
CA VAL A 536 3.64 16.78 -17.93
C VAL A 536 4.82 17.56 -18.52
N LEU A 537 5.97 17.49 -17.84
CA LEU A 537 7.21 18.17 -18.26
C LEU A 537 8.22 17.19 -18.90
N TRP A 538 8.12 15.91 -18.58
CA TRP A 538 8.99 14.86 -19.11
C TRP A 538 8.28 13.51 -19.06
N SER A 539 8.62 12.64 -20.00
CA SER A 539 8.12 11.25 -20.05
C SER A 539 9.13 10.34 -20.71
N ASP A 540 9.29 9.14 -20.18
CA ASP A 540 9.99 8.02 -20.83
C ASP A 540 9.06 6.82 -20.93
N GLN A 541 9.25 6.00 -21.98
CA GLN A 541 8.51 4.77 -22.20
C GLN A 541 9.38 3.58 -21.81
N LEU A 542 8.92 2.79 -20.84
CA LEU A 542 9.52 1.52 -20.44
C LEU A 542 8.76 0.34 -21.06
N ASP A 543 9.40 -0.83 -21.10
CA ASP A 543 8.87 -2.02 -21.76
C ASP A 543 7.71 -2.69 -21.02
N ALA A 544 7.44 -2.31 -19.78
CA ALA A 544 6.41 -2.87 -18.92
C ALA A 544 5.69 -1.79 -18.12
N GLY A 545 4.53 -2.14 -17.54
CA GLY A 545 3.78 -1.23 -16.67
C GLY A 545 4.62 -0.75 -15.49
N VAL A 546 4.59 0.56 -15.20
CA VAL A 546 5.35 1.18 -14.10
C VAL A 546 4.41 1.35 -12.91
N ASN A 547 4.37 0.34 -12.03
CA ASN A 547 3.45 0.29 -10.89
C ASN A 547 4.17 0.21 -9.53
N ALA A 548 5.43 0.59 -9.49
CA ALA A 548 6.21 0.73 -8.27
C ALA A 548 6.34 2.21 -7.87
N PRO A 549 6.46 2.51 -6.57
CA PRO A 549 6.74 3.86 -6.12
C PRO A 549 8.18 4.27 -6.47
N PRO A 550 8.39 5.43 -7.13
CA PRO A 550 9.73 5.93 -7.41
C PRO A 550 10.41 6.49 -6.17
N ILE A 551 11.74 6.52 -6.18
CA ILE A 551 12.59 7.17 -5.17
C ILE A 551 13.55 8.15 -5.83
N THR A 552 14.15 9.04 -5.03
CA THR A 552 15.28 9.88 -5.44
C THR A 552 16.36 9.88 -4.37
N TYR A 553 17.60 9.94 -4.80
CA TYR A 553 18.78 9.98 -3.93
C TYR A 553 19.87 10.83 -4.58
N GLN A 554 20.91 11.19 -3.81
CA GLN A 554 22.04 11.95 -4.34
C GLN A 554 23.36 11.29 -3.94
N ILE A 555 24.28 11.12 -4.89
CA ILE A 555 25.62 10.59 -4.68
C ILE A 555 26.62 11.48 -5.42
N ASP A 556 27.70 11.86 -4.74
CA ASP A 556 28.76 12.74 -5.27
C ASP A 556 28.18 14.04 -5.92
N GLY A 557 27.11 14.59 -5.34
CA GLY A 557 26.43 15.78 -5.83
C GLY A 557 25.52 15.57 -7.06
N VAL A 558 25.34 14.34 -7.52
CA VAL A 558 24.46 13.97 -8.65
C VAL A 558 23.16 13.39 -8.11
N GLN A 559 22.02 13.99 -8.48
CA GLN A 559 20.69 13.47 -8.15
C GLN A 559 20.28 12.39 -9.14
N TYR A 560 19.75 11.30 -8.59
CA TYR A 560 19.18 10.17 -9.32
C TYR A 560 17.69 10.02 -8.99
N VAL A 561 16.91 9.53 -9.98
CA VAL A 561 15.53 9.09 -9.81
C VAL A 561 15.42 7.65 -10.26
N ALA A 562 14.80 6.79 -9.46
CA ALA A 562 14.76 5.36 -9.70
C ALA A 562 13.35 4.78 -9.56
N VAL A 563 12.99 3.82 -10.43
CA VAL A 563 11.68 3.17 -10.43
C VAL A 563 11.75 1.75 -11.01
N ALA A 564 10.91 0.85 -10.50
CA ALA A 564 10.75 -0.50 -11.07
C ALA A 564 9.58 -0.53 -12.07
N ALA A 565 9.74 -1.30 -13.14
CA ALA A 565 8.75 -1.53 -14.19
C ALA A 565 8.56 -3.04 -14.39
N GLY A 566 7.50 -3.59 -13.81
CA GLY A 566 7.21 -5.03 -13.87
C GLY A 566 5.74 -5.33 -14.08
N GLY A 567 4.92 -4.31 -14.38
CA GLY A 567 3.50 -4.50 -14.63
C GLY A 567 2.68 -4.81 -13.38
N ASN A 568 1.42 -5.18 -13.63
CA ASN A 568 0.49 -5.58 -12.58
C ASN A 568 -0.53 -6.57 -13.15
N GLN A 569 -0.51 -7.80 -12.65
CA GLN A 569 -1.35 -8.87 -13.16
C GLN A 569 -2.86 -8.59 -12.96
N ILE A 570 -3.27 -8.02 -11.82
CA ILE A 570 -4.69 -7.71 -11.53
C ILE A 570 -5.26 -6.69 -12.53
N PHE A 571 -4.45 -5.69 -12.90
CA PHE A 571 -4.86 -4.64 -13.82
C PHE A 571 -4.60 -5.01 -15.29
N GLY A 572 -4.04 -6.20 -15.56
CA GLY A 572 -3.70 -6.64 -16.92
C GLY A 572 -2.56 -5.85 -17.53
N TYR A 573 -1.69 -5.23 -16.73
CA TYR A 573 -0.56 -4.45 -17.23
C TYR A 573 0.63 -5.34 -17.56
N LYS A 574 1.27 -5.06 -18.71
CA LYS A 574 2.36 -5.85 -19.25
C LYS A 574 3.45 -6.10 -18.19
N ALA A 575 3.74 -7.37 -17.95
CA ALA A 575 4.80 -7.80 -17.05
C ALA A 575 6.19 -7.46 -17.60
N GLY A 576 7.12 -7.16 -16.71
CA GLY A 576 8.52 -6.90 -16.97
C GLY A 576 9.39 -7.19 -15.78
N ASP A 577 10.66 -6.85 -15.89
CA ASP A 577 11.68 -7.19 -14.89
C ASP A 577 12.75 -6.09 -14.73
N THR A 578 12.42 -4.86 -15.15
CA THR A 578 13.38 -3.75 -15.19
C THR A 578 13.29 -2.91 -13.93
N PHE A 579 14.46 -2.56 -13.38
CA PHE A 579 14.66 -1.45 -12.47
C PHE A 579 15.48 -0.37 -13.19
N GLN A 580 14.89 0.80 -13.40
CA GLN A 580 15.45 1.90 -14.19
C GLN A 580 15.87 3.06 -13.31
N VAL A 581 17.05 3.62 -13.57
CA VAL A 581 17.58 4.81 -12.90
C VAL A 581 17.88 5.91 -13.93
N TYR A 582 17.55 7.14 -13.55
CA TYR A 582 17.72 8.34 -14.36
C TYR A 582 18.60 9.37 -13.65
N LYS A 583 19.27 10.23 -14.42
CA LYS A 583 19.99 11.43 -13.96
C LYS A 583 19.92 12.51 -15.03
N LEU A 584 20.34 13.73 -14.69
CA LEU A 584 20.51 14.77 -15.71
C LEU A 584 21.64 14.41 -16.68
N ASN A 585 21.43 14.74 -17.95
CA ASN A 585 22.51 14.75 -18.94
C ASN A 585 23.38 15.99 -18.68
N ASN A 586 24.65 15.78 -18.42
CA ASN A 586 25.62 16.86 -18.15
C ASN A 586 25.89 17.71 -19.40
#